data_92a8fb2ea713d52011d960ad409d7998
#
_entry.id   92a8fb2ea713d52011d960ad409d7998
#
_cell.length_a   1.000
_cell.length_b   1.000
_cell.length_c   1.000
_cell.angle_alpha   90.00
_cell.angle_beta   90.00
_cell.angle_gamma   90.00
#
_symmetry.space_group_name_H-M   'P 1'
#
loop_
_entity.id
_entity.type
_entity.pdbx_description
1 polymer ?
#
loop_
_entity_poly.entity_id
_entity_poly.type
_entity_poly.pdbx_seq_one_letter_code
_entity_poly.pdbx_strand_id
1 'polypeptide(L)'
;MNKLVLYIVLFISNFYIDILNAQNLVPNPSFEEIVQCPEMPDPGQIHLAKPWFQPTPWFWDSTDFETSSSSDLFHECAPQGESGVPLSWAGYQFARTGKGYAGIGFWQSSSSRERIEVELNDSLLKDSTYCVSMYVVNKTTNTIGTATSNLHFLFTKDSLIQNFGYYTTPSVENPVANFISDTNNWTEINVEYVAKGGEKFLTIGSFYSNQNSTVLDSNSYTAYYFIDDVWVARLGSKNCPCKGEEVDKTIVFPNTFTPNNDGSNDFWSIDFKNASDYVLILNRWGNKVTELNKNSPKWDGNCKGKPCTEGVYFYKAYINGEPKHGFIHLFR
;
A
#
# COMPACT_ATOMS: atom_id res chain seq x y z
N MET A 1 40.76 -46.08 42.56
CA MET A 1 39.65 -46.08 41.57
C MET A 1 39.02 -44.68 41.55
N ASN A 2 39.54 -43.82 40.63
CA ASN A 2 39.07 -42.45 40.52
C ASN A 2 37.90 -42.40 39.53
N LYS A 3 36.76 -41.99 40.00
CA LYS A 3 35.58 -41.70 39.14
C LYS A 3 35.74 -40.31 38.55
N LEU A 4 35.98 -40.27 37.24
CA LEU A 4 35.97 -39.06 36.45
C LEU A 4 34.50 -38.67 36.21
N VAL A 5 34.04 -37.57 36.80
CA VAL A 5 32.69 -37.00 36.52
C VAL A 5 32.85 -36.06 35.35
N LEU A 6 32.27 -36.44 34.22
CA LEU A 6 32.22 -35.64 32.99
C LEU A 6 31.04 -34.66 33.13
N TYR A 7 31.32 -33.36 33.31
CA TYR A 7 30.31 -32.29 33.23
C TYR A 7 30.08 -31.93 31.76
N ILE A 8 28.94 -32.35 31.23
CA ILE A 8 28.45 -31.86 29.96
C ILE A 8 27.79 -30.50 30.21
N VAL A 9 28.47 -29.42 29.82
CA VAL A 9 27.88 -28.09 29.80
C VAL A 9 27.09 -27.97 28.52
N LEU A 10 25.77 -28.12 28.61
CA LEU A 10 24.84 -27.78 27.51
C LEU A 10 24.81 -26.26 27.37
N PHE A 11 25.50 -25.73 26.34
CA PHE A 11 25.26 -24.40 25.84
C PHE A 11 23.91 -24.40 25.13
N ILE A 12 22.85 -24.05 25.85
CA ILE A 12 21.58 -23.65 25.24
C ILE A 12 21.80 -22.23 24.73
N SER A 13 22.19 -22.10 23.45
CA SER A 13 22.09 -20.84 22.77
C SER A 13 20.57 -20.54 22.61
N ASN A 14 20.07 -19.68 23.47
CA ASN A 14 18.79 -19.06 23.31
C ASN A 14 18.85 -18.24 22.00
N PHE A 15 18.51 -18.85 20.86
CA PHE A 15 18.07 -18.11 19.71
C PHE A 15 16.73 -17.47 20.12
N TYR A 16 16.80 -16.25 20.66
CA TYR A 16 15.67 -15.36 20.62
C TYR A 16 15.41 -15.11 19.14
N ILE A 17 14.42 -15.82 18.60
CA ILE A 17 13.74 -15.36 17.39
C ILE A 17 13.04 -14.10 17.87
N ASP A 18 13.69 -12.95 17.69
CA ASP A 18 12.99 -11.68 17.73
C ASP A 18 11.90 -11.79 16.67
N ILE A 19 10.68 -12.06 17.12
CA ILE A 19 9.48 -11.81 16.32
C ILE A 19 9.52 -10.30 16.12
N LEU A 20 10.13 -9.88 15.02
CA LEU A 20 10.16 -8.48 14.59
C LEU A 20 8.69 -8.06 14.48
N ASN A 21 8.17 -7.48 15.55
CA ASN A 21 6.94 -6.72 15.44
C ASN A 21 7.21 -5.66 14.38
N ALA A 22 6.42 -5.67 13.32
CA ALA A 22 6.49 -4.65 12.29
C ALA A 22 6.10 -3.34 12.94
N GLN A 23 7.07 -2.62 13.40
CA GLN A 23 6.89 -1.25 13.81
C GLN A 23 7.02 -0.39 12.55
N ASN A 24 5.98 0.39 12.27
CA ASN A 24 6.09 1.46 11.28
C ASN A 24 7.22 2.40 11.70
N LEU A 25 8.19 2.60 10.82
CA LEU A 25 9.30 3.52 11.09
C LEU A 25 8.90 4.99 10.92
N VAL A 26 7.75 5.26 10.30
CA VAL A 26 7.21 6.61 10.14
C VAL A 26 6.53 7.02 11.44
N PRO A 27 7.00 8.04 12.15
CA PRO A 27 6.26 8.60 13.28
C PRO A 27 5.06 9.40 12.77
N ASN A 28 3.96 9.43 13.56
CA ASN A 28 2.72 10.12 13.21
C ASN A 28 2.25 9.83 11.76
N PRO A 29 2.07 8.57 11.36
CA PRO A 29 1.91 8.17 9.96
C PRO A 29 0.59 8.65 9.33
N SER A 30 -0.42 8.96 10.13
CA SER A 30 -1.74 9.41 9.71
C SER A 30 -2.03 10.86 10.15
N PHE A 31 -1.00 11.62 10.51
CA PHE A 31 -1.07 13.06 10.85
C PHE A 31 -1.99 13.40 12.04
N GLU A 32 -2.23 12.45 12.95
CA GLU A 32 -3.15 12.58 14.09
C GLU A 32 -2.56 13.36 15.28
N GLU A 33 -1.23 13.33 15.42
CA GLU A 33 -0.53 14.05 16.50
C GLU A 33 -0.26 15.48 16.05
N ILE A 34 -1.13 16.41 16.45
CA ILE A 34 -1.07 17.82 16.07
C ILE A 34 -0.78 18.69 17.29
N VAL A 35 -0.04 19.79 17.09
CA VAL A 35 0.27 20.77 18.16
C VAL A 35 -0.83 21.81 18.34
N GLN A 36 -1.57 22.09 17.27
CA GLN A 36 -2.78 22.91 17.26
C GLN A 36 -3.61 22.63 16.01
N CYS A 37 -4.87 23.04 15.99
CA CYS A 37 -5.69 22.96 14.79
C CYS A 37 -5.14 23.88 13.70
N PRO A 38 -5.12 23.44 12.42
CA PRO A 38 -4.74 24.31 11.32
C PRO A 38 -5.80 25.42 11.12
N GLU A 39 -5.35 26.63 10.80
CA GLU A 39 -6.18 27.82 10.64
C GLU A 39 -5.88 28.53 9.31
N MET A 40 -6.94 28.94 8.59
CA MET A 40 -6.79 29.81 7.43
C MET A 40 -6.63 31.28 7.88
N PRO A 41 -5.95 32.15 7.12
CA PRO A 41 -5.52 31.95 5.73
C PRO A 41 -4.11 31.40 5.54
N ASP A 42 -3.48 30.84 6.56
CA ASP A 42 -2.10 30.33 6.46
C ASP A 42 -2.08 28.97 5.75
N PRO A 43 -1.72 28.90 4.45
CA PRO A 43 -1.48 27.61 3.78
C PRO A 43 -0.17 26.98 4.28
N GLY A 44 -0.01 25.66 4.06
CA GLY A 44 1.27 25.00 4.33
C GLY A 44 1.55 24.72 5.80
N GLN A 45 0.53 24.31 6.54
CA GLN A 45 0.63 24.07 7.99
C GLN A 45 0.99 22.62 8.36
N ILE A 46 1.60 21.86 7.45
CA ILE A 46 2.02 20.47 7.74
C ILE A 46 2.90 20.36 8.99
N HIS A 47 3.65 21.41 9.32
CA HIS A 47 4.49 21.47 10.50
C HIS A 47 3.74 21.37 11.84
N LEU A 48 2.40 21.53 11.81
CA LEU A 48 1.55 21.30 12.98
C LEU A 48 1.35 19.82 13.29
N ALA A 49 1.49 18.94 12.32
CA ALA A 49 1.46 17.48 12.49
C ALA A 49 2.85 16.91 12.80
N LYS A 50 3.39 17.23 14.00
CA LYS A 50 4.74 16.79 14.38
C LYS A 50 4.92 15.27 14.28
N PRO A 51 6.11 14.77 13.84
CA PRO A 51 7.32 15.55 13.48
C PRO A 51 7.42 15.90 11.98
N TRP A 52 6.33 15.84 11.23
CA TRP A 52 6.33 16.21 9.82
C TRP A 52 6.68 17.69 9.61
N PHE A 53 7.36 17.98 8.51
CA PHE A 53 7.69 19.33 8.09
C PHE A 53 7.86 19.40 6.57
N GLN A 54 7.89 20.61 6.02
CA GLN A 54 8.26 20.83 4.63
C GLN A 54 9.75 21.13 4.56
N PRO A 55 10.54 20.41 3.74
CA PRO A 55 11.99 20.62 3.63
C PRO A 55 12.37 21.82 2.77
N THR A 56 11.41 22.40 2.04
CA THR A 56 11.61 23.56 1.17
C THR A 56 11.14 24.85 1.87
N PRO A 57 11.71 26.03 1.57
CA PRO A 57 11.28 27.30 2.14
C PRO A 57 9.78 27.57 1.89
N TRP A 58 9.19 28.36 2.77
CA TRP A 58 7.85 28.85 2.59
C TRP A 58 7.74 29.73 1.33
N PHE A 59 6.58 29.64 0.69
CA PHE A 59 6.22 30.46 -0.47
C PHE A 59 6.48 31.97 -0.28
N TRP A 60 6.20 32.51 0.91
CA TRP A 60 6.37 33.92 1.22
C TRP A 60 7.81 34.35 1.55
N ASP A 61 8.67 33.39 1.90
CA ASP A 61 10.07 33.63 2.24
C ASP A 61 11.02 33.42 1.06
N SER A 62 10.49 32.93 -0.07
CA SER A 62 11.28 32.63 -1.26
C SER A 62 11.01 33.64 -2.37
N THR A 63 12.07 34.17 -2.96
CA THR A 63 12.02 34.95 -4.22
C THR A 63 11.92 34.06 -5.46
N ASP A 64 12.02 32.76 -5.27
CA ASP A 64 12.01 31.74 -6.31
C ASP A 64 10.85 30.77 -6.11
N PHE A 65 9.84 30.85 -6.97
CA PHE A 65 8.66 30.00 -6.93
C PHE A 65 8.96 28.50 -7.11
N GLU A 66 10.03 28.17 -7.84
CA GLU A 66 10.40 26.75 -8.04
C GLU A 66 10.87 26.09 -6.75
N THR A 67 11.23 26.89 -5.75
CA THR A 67 11.82 26.45 -4.49
C THR A 67 10.92 26.58 -3.28
N SER A 68 9.71 27.12 -3.48
CA SER A 68 8.75 27.35 -2.42
C SER A 68 7.75 26.19 -2.25
N SER A 69 7.23 26.01 -1.04
CA SER A 69 6.27 24.98 -0.69
C SER A 69 5.21 25.51 0.27
N SER A 70 4.03 24.94 0.20
CA SER A 70 2.91 25.23 1.12
C SER A 70 2.13 23.97 1.47
N SER A 71 2.85 22.91 1.84
CA SER A 71 2.25 21.61 2.16
C SER A 71 1.27 21.71 3.32
N ASP A 72 0.04 21.22 3.11
CA ASP A 72 -1.10 21.48 3.98
C ASP A 72 -1.33 20.35 5.00
N LEU A 73 -1.93 20.73 6.13
CA LEU A 73 -2.56 19.83 7.09
C LEU A 73 -4.06 20.07 7.07
N PHE A 74 -4.83 19.00 6.97
CA PHE A 74 -6.29 19.01 7.14
C PHE A 74 -6.67 18.19 8.36
N HIS A 75 -7.59 18.70 9.18
CA HIS A 75 -8.00 18.02 10.39
C HIS A 75 -9.44 18.33 10.79
N GLU A 76 -10.13 17.37 11.41
CA GLU A 76 -11.53 17.50 11.84
C GLU A 76 -11.78 18.69 12.79
N CYS A 77 -10.77 19.12 13.56
CA CYS A 77 -10.87 20.25 14.47
C CYS A 77 -10.86 21.62 13.77
N ALA A 78 -10.44 21.69 12.51
CA ALA A 78 -10.42 22.95 11.76
C ALA A 78 -11.79 23.30 11.18
N PRO A 79 -12.05 24.58 10.85
CA PRO A 79 -13.30 25.00 10.24
C PRO A 79 -13.58 24.31 8.91
N GLN A 80 -14.83 23.90 8.70
CA GLN A 80 -15.28 23.32 7.44
C GLN A 80 -15.22 24.35 6.31
N GLY A 81 -14.75 23.91 5.13
CA GLY A 81 -14.51 24.79 3.97
C GLY A 81 -13.15 25.49 3.98
N GLU A 82 -12.39 25.35 5.06
CA GLU A 82 -11.01 25.80 5.21
C GLU A 82 -10.05 24.60 5.24
N SER A 83 -9.37 24.34 6.34
CA SER A 83 -8.56 23.14 6.55
C SER A 83 -9.32 22.00 7.25
N GLY A 84 -10.65 22.06 7.27
CA GLY A 84 -11.52 21.08 7.94
C GLY A 84 -11.64 19.76 7.18
N VAL A 85 -11.94 18.71 7.93
CA VAL A 85 -12.30 17.38 7.43
C VAL A 85 -13.74 17.09 7.85
N PRO A 86 -14.63 16.63 6.96
CA PRO A 86 -14.37 16.20 5.58
C PRO A 86 -14.43 17.31 4.52
N LEU A 87 -14.89 18.52 4.81
CA LEU A 87 -15.00 19.60 3.83
C LEU A 87 -13.86 20.60 4.00
N SER A 88 -12.97 20.64 3.01
CA SER A 88 -11.85 21.58 2.96
C SER A 88 -11.93 22.50 1.73
N TRP A 89 -11.02 23.49 1.64
CA TRP A 89 -10.87 24.33 0.46
C TRP A 89 -10.51 23.51 -0.80
N ALA A 90 -9.81 22.37 -0.62
CA ALA A 90 -9.39 21.47 -1.70
C ALA A 90 -10.45 20.42 -2.06
N GLY A 91 -11.59 20.40 -1.38
CA GLY A 91 -12.70 19.49 -1.68
C GLY A 91 -13.18 18.67 -0.47
N TYR A 92 -14.06 17.70 -0.74
CA TYR A 92 -14.68 16.87 0.28
C TYR A 92 -13.96 15.51 0.34
N GLN A 93 -13.46 15.15 1.54
CA GLN A 93 -12.85 13.85 1.80
C GLN A 93 -12.84 13.56 3.30
N PHE A 94 -13.27 12.36 3.71
CA PHE A 94 -13.00 11.83 5.04
C PHE A 94 -11.55 11.38 5.15
N ALA A 95 -10.93 11.52 6.31
CA ALA A 95 -9.67 10.86 6.62
C ALA A 95 -9.80 9.36 6.36
N ARG A 96 -8.74 8.72 5.88
CA ARG A 96 -8.74 7.27 5.69
C ARG A 96 -8.77 6.57 7.03
N THR A 97 -7.92 7.01 7.94
CA THR A 97 -7.98 6.64 9.34
C THR A 97 -7.93 7.91 10.22
N GLY A 98 -8.44 7.82 11.42
CA GLY A 98 -8.40 8.95 12.35
C GLY A 98 -9.20 10.18 11.91
N LYS A 99 -8.58 11.38 11.98
CA LYS A 99 -9.22 12.69 11.89
C LYS A 99 -8.51 13.68 10.97
N GLY A 100 -7.29 13.36 10.55
CA GLY A 100 -6.44 14.25 9.77
C GLY A 100 -5.80 13.59 8.57
N TYR A 101 -5.24 14.39 7.67
CA TYR A 101 -4.42 13.97 6.54
C TYR A 101 -3.60 15.15 6.02
N ALA A 102 -2.52 14.87 5.28
CA ALA A 102 -1.75 15.89 4.60
C ALA A 102 -2.30 16.18 3.20
N GLY A 103 -1.97 17.37 2.65
CA GLY A 103 -2.23 17.73 1.27
C GLY A 103 -1.02 18.36 0.61
N ILE A 104 -0.68 17.91 -0.62
CA ILE A 104 0.43 18.48 -1.39
C ILE A 104 0.15 18.53 -2.89
N GLY A 105 0.70 19.56 -3.53
CA GLY A 105 0.78 19.69 -4.98
C GLY A 105 1.99 18.95 -5.53
N PHE A 106 1.81 17.74 -6.06
CA PHE A 106 2.89 16.98 -6.68
C PHE A 106 3.37 17.58 -7.99
N TRP A 107 2.52 18.31 -8.67
CA TRP A 107 2.86 19.07 -9.88
C TRP A 107 2.10 20.38 -9.92
N GLN A 108 2.78 21.43 -10.36
CA GLN A 108 2.21 22.75 -10.58
C GLN A 108 2.76 23.34 -11.88
N SER A 109 1.91 24.04 -12.64
CA SER A 109 2.30 24.67 -13.89
C SER A 109 3.38 25.76 -13.71
N SER A 110 3.44 26.39 -12.52
CA SER A 110 4.47 27.33 -12.08
C SER A 110 5.84 26.70 -11.79
N SER A 111 5.98 25.39 -11.96
CA SER A 111 7.16 24.59 -11.58
C SER A 111 7.39 24.42 -10.07
N SER A 112 6.57 25.00 -9.20
CA SER A 112 6.58 24.69 -7.76
C SER A 112 6.37 23.21 -7.48
N ARG A 113 6.96 22.72 -6.41
CA ARG A 113 6.79 21.36 -5.90
C ARG A 113 6.66 21.38 -4.41
N GLU A 114 5.54 20.86 -3.95
CA GLU A 114 5.34 20.66 -2.51
C GLU A 114 5.92 19.31 -2.09
N ARG A 115 6.51 19.28 -0.93
CA ARG A 115 7.08 18.08 -0.33
C ARG A 115 6.87 18.09 1.16
N ILE A 116 6.66 16.90 1.71
CA ILE A 116 6.63 16.68 3.15
C ILE A 116 7.76 15.72 3.51
N GLU A 117 8.41 15.98 4.65
CA GLU A 117 9.54 15.19 5.12
C GLU A 117 9.36 14.83 6.58
N VAL A 118 9.86 13.65 6.94
CA VAL A 118 9.87 13.16 8.32
C VAL A 118 11.15 12.40 8.60
N GLU A 119 11.67 12.54 9.82
CA GLU A 119 12.74 11.69 10.35
C GLU A 119 12.14 10.36 10.79
N LEU A 120 12.66 9.25 10.29
CA LEU A 120 12.24 7.91 10.66
C LEU A 120 12.67 7.57 12.09
N ASN A 121 11.89 6.72 12.78
CA ASN A 121 12.20 6.27 14.14
C ASN A 121 13.52 5.50 14.25
N ASP A 122 14.01 4.93 13.14
CA ASP A 122 15.32 4.27 13.04
C ASP A 122 15.87 4.41 11.61
N SER A 123 17.19 4.26 11.48
CA SER A 123 17.87 4.28 10.18
C SER A 123 17.66 2.97 9.42
N LEU A 124 17.54 3.05 8.10
CA LEU A 124 17.41 1.88 7.25
C LEU A 124 18.72 1.09 7.21
N LEU A 125 18.61 -0.23 7.29
CA LEU A 125 19.74 -1.13 7.25
C LEU A 125 20.15 -1.43 5.81
N LYS A 126 21.45 -1.34 5.54
CA LYS A 126 22.01 -1.62 4.23
C LYS A 126 21.58 -2.98 3.70
N ASP A 127 21.26 -3.02 2.40
CA ASP A 127 20.88 -4.23 1.65
C ASP A 127 19.62 -4.95 2.22
N SER A 128 18.87 -4.27 3.10
CA SER A 128 17.58 -4.74 3.59
C SER A 128 16.45 -4.19 2.73
N THR A 129 15.45 -5.02 2.45
CA THR A 129 14.26 -4.61 1.73
C THR A 129 13.23 -4.06 2.72
N TYR A 130 12.66 -2.91 2.39
CA TYR A 130 11.59 -2.25 3.13
C TYR A 130 10.34 -2.15 2.29
N CYS A 131 9.22 -2.33 2.95
CA CYS A 131 7.91 -2.00 2.42
C CYS A 131 7.65 -0.52 2.64
N VAL A 132 7.27 0.18 1.59
CA VAL A 132 6.93 1.59 1.61
C VAL A 132 5.54 1.76 1.03
N SER A 133 4.62 2.34 1.78
CA SER A 133 3.28 2.61 1.25
C SER A 133 2.72 3.94 1.77
N MET A 134 1.73 4.45 1.06
CA MET A 134 0.86 5.54 1.46
C MET A 134 -0.48 5.41 0.76
N TYR A 135 -1.50 6.03 1.31
CA TYR A 135 -2.77 6.18 0.63
C TYR A 135 -2.93 7.59 0.10
N VAL A 136 -3.42 7.71 -1.12
CA VAL A 136 -3.63 9.00 -1.78
C VAL A 136 -5.01 9.09 -2.42
N VAL A 137 -5.52 10.30 -2.53
CA VAL A 137 -6.70 10.61 -3.32
C VAL A 137 -6.46 11.91 -4.08
N ASN A 138 -6.71 11.88 -5.39
CA ASN A 138 -6.59 13.08 -6.22
C ASN A 138 -7.70 14.07 -5.88
N LYS A 139 -7.38 15.36 -5.87
CA LYS A 139 -8.38 16.42 -5.69
C LYS A 139 -8.45 17.33 -6.90
N THR A 140 -9.58 17.25 -7.57
CA THR A 140 -9.92 18.13 -8.68
C THR A 140 -11.01 19.08 -8.25
N THR A 141 -10.68 20.37 -8.23
CA THR A 141 -11.67 21.46 -8.13
C THR A 141 -11.64 22.26 -9.43
N ASN A 142 -12.40 23.33 -9.55
CA ASN A 142 -12.36 24.23 -10.73
C ASN A 142 -10.97 24.84 -10.98
N THR A 143 -10.07 24.81 -9.99
CA THR A 143 -8.70 25.34 -10.06
C THR A 143 -7.63 24.28 -9.92
N ILE A 144 -7.98 23.10 -9.43
CA ILE A 144 -7.10 21.94 -9.25
C ILE A 144 -7.60 20.86 -10.22
N GLY A 145 -6.90 20.58 -11.30
CA GLY A 145 -7.54 19.94 -12.40
C GLY A 145 -6.87 18.74 -13.05
N THR A 146 -5.71 18.26 -12.56
CA THR A 146 -5.04 17.14 -13.25
C THR A 146 -4.57 16.05 -12.30
N ALA A 147 -4.18 14.93 -12.88
CA ALA A 147 -3.50 13.85 -12.18
C ALA A 147 -2.06 13.70 -12.70
N THR A 148 -1.18 13.20 -11.87
CA THR A 148 0.20 12.89 -12.24
C THR A 148 0.56 11.46 -11.84
N SER A 149 1.53 10.87 -12.53
CA SER A 149 2.18 9.62 -12.12
C SER A 149 3.40 9.86 -11.22
N ASN A 150 3.82 11.10 -11.03
CA ASN A 150 5.07 11.46 -10.34
C ASN A 150 4.90 11.60 -8.83
N LEU A 151 4.29 10.58 -8.21
CA LEU A 151 4.22 10.45 -6.75
C LEU A 151 5.43 9.60 -6.31
N HIS A 152 6.38 10.24 -5.60
CA HIS A 152 7.66 9.63 -5.32
C HIS A 152 7.97 9.60 -3.83
N PHE A 153 8.81 8.64 -3.44
CA PHE A 153 9.47 8.58 -2.14
C PHE A 153 10.98 8.80 -2.32
N LEU A 154 11.56 9.59 -1.46
CA LEU A 154 13.01 9.79 -1.40
C LEU A 154 13.51 9.48 0.01
N PHE A 155 14.47 8.55 0.10
CA PHE A 155 15.15 8.22 1.34
C PHE A 155 16.55 8.84 1.36
N THR A 156 16.87 9.59 2.42
CA THR A 156 18.15 10.30 2.57
C THR A 156 18.73 10.07 3.95
N LYS A 157 20.06 10.25 4.09
CA LYS A 157 20.75 10.22 5.39
C LYS A 157 20.53 11.48 6.19
N ASP A 158 20.50 12.60 5.49
CA ASP A 158 20.33 13.94 6.04
C ASP A 158 19.07 14.57 5.45
N SER A 159 18.47 15.50 6.19
CA SER A 159 17.29 16.24 5.74
C SER A 159 17.61 17.05 4.45
N LEU A 160 16.63 17.15 3.56
CA LEU A 160 16.72 17.97 2.36
C LEU A 160 16.86 19.48 2.64
N ILE A 161 16.48 19.96 3.84
CA ILE A 161 16.71 21.37 4.25
C ILE A 161 18.17 21.77 4.06
N GLN A 162 19.11 20.84 4.24
CA GLN A 162 20.55 21.10 4.14
C GLN A 162 21.11 20.98 2.72
N ASN A 163 20.35 20.37 1.81
CA ASN A 163 20.79 20.04 0.45
C ASN A 163 19.71 20.41 -0.58
N PHE A 164 19.61 21.68 -0.93
CA PHE A 164 18.66 22.19 -1.92
C PHE A 164 18.94 21.71 -3.35
N GLY A 165 18.76 20.41 -3.59
CA GLY A 165 18.70 19.85 -4.94
C GLY A 165 17.24 19.62 -5.31
N TYR A 166 16.65 20.54 -6.08
CA TYR A 166 15.22 20.52 -6.40
C TYR A 166 14.80 19.33 -7.24
N TYR A 167 15.68 18.89 -8.11
CA TYR A 167 15.44 17.75 -8.98
C TYR A 167 16.51 16.70 -8.74
N THR A 168 16.10 15.58 -8.21
CA THR A 168 16.97 14.43 -7.96
C THR A 168 16.24 13.15 -8.35
N THR A 169 16.97 12.09 -8.55
CA THR A 169 16.36 10.77 -8.77
C THR A 169 15.73 10.32 -7.47
N PRO A 170 14.41 10.05 -7.44
CA PRO A 170 13.75 9.50 -6.26
C PRO A 170 14.33 8.13 -5.90
N SER A 171 14.22 7.74 -4.63
CA SER A 171 14.59 6.39 -4.21
C SER A 171 13.60 5.37 -4.74
N VAL A 172 12.33 5.77 -4.82
CA VAL A 172 11.23 4.97 -5.30
C VAL A 172 10.27 5.84 -6.09
N GLU A 173 9.91 5.38 -7.27
CA GLU A 173 8.85 5.95 -8.09
C GLU A 173 7.53 5.21 -7.86
N ASN A 174 6.41 5.88 -8.12
CA ASN A 174 5.11 5.23 -8.12
C ASN A 174 5.13 4.04 -9.12
N PRO A 175 4.91 2.80 -8.67
CA PRO A 175 4.92 1.63 -9.54
C PRO A 175 3.69 1.57 -10.47
N VAL A 176 2.67 2.37 -10.19
CA VAL A 176 1.49 2.45 -11.03
C VAL A 176 1.84 3.26 -12.26
N ALA A 177 2.00 2.58 -13.39
CA ALA A 177 2.29 3.22 -14.69
C ALA A 177 1.18 4.18 -15.15
N ASN A 178 0.02 4.16 -14.50
CA ASN A 178 -1.14 4.98 -14.78
C ASN A 178 -1.26 6.15 -13.81
N PHE A 179 -1.93 7.21 -14.26
CA PHE A 179 -2.29 8.32 -13.40
C PHE A 179 -3.22 7.86 -12.27
N ILE A 180 -2.95 8.32 -11.05
CA ILE A 180 -3.88 8.15 -9.93
C ILE A 180 -4.87 9.32 -10.00
N SER A 181 -6.02 9.06 -10.59
CA SER A 181 -7.06 10.07 -10.88
C SER A 181 -8.35 9.87 -10.10
N ASP A 182 -8.43 8.88 -9.21
CA ASP A 182 -9.63 8.70 -8.36
C ASP A 182 -9.73 9.89 -7.39
N THR A 183 -10.88 10.57 -7.45
CA THR A 183 -11.17 11.76 -6.64
C THR A 183 -12.03 11.48 -5.43
N ASN A 184 -12.48 10.24 -5.25
CA ASN A 184 -13.42 9.82 -4.22
C ASN A 184 -12.84 8.78 -3.27
N ASN A 185 -12.07 7.84 -3.80
CA ASN A 185 -11.57 6.72 -3.03
C ASN A 185 -10.06 6.83 -2.81
N TRP A 186 -9.62 6.48 -1.60
CA TRP A 186 -8.22 6.33 -1.27
C TRP A 186 -7.60 5.21 -2.08
N THR A 187 -6.54 5.51 -2.81
CA THR A 187 -5.74 4.56 -3.60
C THR A 187 -4.45 4.27 -2.87
N GLU A 188 -4.13 3.01 -2.66
CA GLU A 188 -2.87 2.59 -2.07
C GLU A 188 -1.74 2.67 -3.10
N ILE A 189 -0.64 3.31 -2.73
CA ILE A 189 0.66 3.18 -3.37
C ILE A 189 1.51 2.31 -2.47
N ASN A 190 2.01 1.20 -3.02
CA ASN A 190 2.71 0.19 -2.28
C ASN A 190 3.90 -0.31 -3.10
N VAL A 191 5.12 -0.28 -2.51
CA VAL A 191 6.35 -0.58 -3.24
C VAL A 191 7.43 -1.11 -2.30
N GLU A 192 8.33 -1.92 -2.83
CA GLU A 192 9.53 -2.38 -2.14
C GLU A 192 10.72 -1.47 -2.43
N TYR A 193 11.49 -1.17 -1.40
CA TYR A 193 12.72 -0.42 -1.47
C TYR A 193 13.89 -1.19 -0.87
N VAL A 194 14.98 -1.34 -1.62
CA VAL A 194 16.24 -1.91 -1.10
C VAL A 194 17.12 -0.77 -0.58
N ALA A 195 17.32 -0.70 0.73
CA ALA A 195 18.05 0.37 1.38
C ALA A 195 19.55 0.36 1.06
N LYS A 196 20.11 1.55 0.87
CA LYS A 196 21.56 1.76 0.69
C LYS A 196 22.32 1.79 2.01
N GLY A 197 21.59 1.96 3.12
CA GLY A 197 22.06 1.94 4.49
C GLY A 197 22.35 3.32 5.09
N GLY A 198 21.73 3.56 6.23
CA GLY A 198 21.86 4.80 6.98
C GLY A 198 20.89 5.91 6.59
N GLU A 199 19.93 5.64 5.68
CA GLU A 199 18.84 6.57 5.38
C GLU A 199 17.97 6.73 6.64
N LYS A 200 17.71 7.99 6.99
CA LYS A 200 17.01 8.39 8.20
C LYS A 200 15.84 9.31 7.96
N PHE A 201 15.74 9.88 6.76
CA PHE A 201 14.66 10.76 6.36
C PHE A 201 13.89 10.17 5.21
N LEU A 202 12.56 10.31 5.29
CA LEU A 202 11.62 10.05 4.21
C LEU A 202 11.05 11.36 3.72
N THR A 203 11.21 11.66 2.44
CA THR A 203 10.53 12.78 1.78
C THR A 203 9.53 12.24 0.77
N ILE A 204 8.30 12.74 0.81
CA ILE A 204 7.22 12.46 -0.15
C ILE A 204 7.00 13.69 -1.00
N GLY A 205 6.92 13.50 -2.33
CA GLY A 205 6.68 14.58 -3.28
C GLY A 205 7.07 14.20 -4.70
N SER A 206 7.11 15.17 -5.60
CA SER A 206 7.68 15.01 -6.93
C SER A 206 9.09 15.60 -6.99
N PHE A 207 10.01 14.87 -7.64
CA PHE A 207 11.42 15.24 -7.78
C PHE A 207 11.82 15.52 -9.24
N TYR A 208 10.86 15.58 -10.16
CA TYR A 208 11.08 15.85 -11.57
C TYR A 208 10.65 17.27 -11.95
N SER A 209 11.38 17.89 -12.87
CA SER A 209 11.00 19.15 -13.50
C SER A 209 9.69 19.00 -14.30
N ASN A 210 9.06 20.11 -14.69
CA ASN A 210 7.87 20.06 -15.54
C ASN A 210 8.11 19.33 -16.87
N GLN A 211 9.32 19.46 -17.43
CA GLN A 211 9.71 18.80 -18.69
C GLN A 211 9.77 17.27 -18.55
N ASN A 212 10.10 16.77 -17.35
CA ASN A 212 10.22 15.34 -17.06
C ASN A 212 9.01 14.78 -16.30
N SER A 213 8.04 15.63 -15.97
CA SER A 213 6.82 15.23 -15.28
C SER A 213 5.76 14.78 -16.28
N THR A 214 5.03 13.75 -15.90
CA THR A 214 3.90 13.23 -16.67
C THR A 214 2.61 13.63 -15.97
N VAL A 215 1.76 14.38 -16.65
CA VAL A 215 0.46 14.84 -16.18
C VAL A 215 -0.63 14.51 -17.19
N LEU A 216 -1.84 14.26 -16.68
CA LEU A 216 -2.98 13.88 -17.53
C LEU A 216 -3.46 15.03 -18.40
N ASP A 217 -3.49 16.24 -17.86
CA ASP A 217 -3.84 17.48 -18.58
C ASP A 217 -2.85 18.60 -18.22
N SER A 218 -2.02 18.98 -19.18
CA SER A 218 -1.00 20.02 -19.03
C SER A 218 -1.57 21.44 -19.04
N ASN A 219 -2.85 21.63 -19.36
CA ASN A 219 -3.52 22.93 -19.31
C ASN A 219 -4.04 23.26 -17.89
N SER A 220 -4.00 22.30 -16.99
CA SER A 220 -4.37 22.47 -15.59
C SER A 220 -3.30 23.19 -14.80
N TYR A 221 -3.66 23.72 -13.62
CA TYR A 221 -2.72 24.44 -12.77
C TYR A 221 -1.92 23.53 -11.85
N THR A 222 -2.56 22.48 -11.29
CA THR A 222 -1.87 21.62 -10.32
C THR A 222 -2.46 20.20 -10.31
N ALA A 223 -1.64 19.23 -9.94
CA ALA A 223 -2.04 17.90 -9.53
C ALA A 223 -1.89 17.81 -7.99
N TYR A 224 -3.00 17.97 -7.29
CA TYR A 224 -3.06 18.02 -5.84
C TYR A 224 -3.60 16.71 -5.26
N TYR A 225 -2.98 16.23 -4.19
CA TYR A 225 -3.38 14.97 -3.54
C TYR A 225 -3.44 15.13 -2.03
N PHE A 226 -4.45 14.51 -1.43
CA PHE A 226 -4.43 14.18 -0.01
C PHE A 226 -3.63 12.90 0.20
N ILE A 227 -2.93 12.82 1.32
CA ILE A 227 -2.06 11.72 1.72
C ILE A 227 -2.42 11.30 3.14
N ASP A 228 -2.55 9.99 3.36
CA ASP A 228 -2.82 9.41 4.67
C ASP A 228 -2.10 8.06 4.83
N ASP A 229 -1.94 7.59 6.06
CA ASP A 229 -1.43 6.27 6.43
C ASP A 229 -0.10 5.90 5.75
N VAL A 230 0.92 6.71 5.97
CA VAL A 230 2.27 6.48 5.46
C VAL A 230 2.95 5.35 6.23
N TRP A 231 3.54 4.40 5.51
CA TRP A 231 4.15 3.23 6.11
C TRP A 231 5.55 2.96 5.57
N VAL A 232 6.48 2.67 6.48
CA VAL A 232 7.81 2.14 6.17
C VAL A 232 8.14 1.07 7.19
N ALA A 233 8.31 -0.17 6.75
CA ALA A 233 8.72 -1.26 7.63
C ALA A 233 9.57 -2.27 6.87
N ARG A 234 10.42 -3.02 7.58
CA ARG A 234 11.22 -4.07 6.97
C ARG A 234 10.32 -5.16 6.38
N LEU A 235 10.61 -5.58 5.15
CA LEU A 235 9.86 -6.64 4.47
C LEU A 235 9.91 -7.94 5.28
N GLY A 236 8.78 -8.65 5.34
CA GLY A 236 8.63 -9.86 6.14
C GLY A 236 8.30 -9.62 7.60
N SER A 237 8.21 -8.37 8.06
CA SER A 237 7.68 -8.04 9.37
C SER A 237 6.14 -8.18 9.40
N LYS A 238 5.60 -8.51 10.58
CA LYS A 238 4.14 -8.67 10.78
C LYS A 238 3.44 -7.34 10.47
N ASN A 239 2.36 -7.36 9.69
CA ASN A 239 1.60 -6.19 9.23
C ASN A 239 2.28 -5.31 8.15
N CYS A 240 3.35 -5.77 7.51
CA CYS A 240 3.88 -5.08 6.35
C CYS A 240 2.80 -5.06 5.23
N PRO A 241 2.34 -3.87 4.78
CA PRO A 241 1.37 -3.80 3.67
C PRO A 241 1.96 -4.33 2.35
N CYS A 242 3.25 -4.14 2.13
CA CYS A 242 3.98 -4.86 1.10
C CYS A 242 4.24 -6.30 1.56
N LYS A 243 3.26 -7.10 1.65
CA LYS A 243 3.50 -8.51 1.41
C LYS A 243 3.97 -8.54 -0.03
N GLY A 244 5.28 -8.79 -0.23
CA GLY A 244 5.79 -9.14 -1.56
C GLY A 244 4.77 -10.08 -2.14
N GLU A 245 4.30 -9.87 -3.35
CA GLU A 245 3.18 -10.59 -3.91
C GLU A 245 3.24 -12.08 -3.53
N GLU A 246 2.77 -12.48 -2.34
CA GLU A 246 1.65 -13.36 -2.41
C GLU A 246 0.57 -12.48 -3.03
N VAL A 247 0.52 -12.51 -4.34
CA VAL A 247 -0.73 -12.34 -5.02
C VAL A 247 -1.64 -13.26 -4.24
N ASP A 248 -2.41 -12.69 -3.31
CA ASP A 248 -3.69 -13.26 -3.02
C ASP A 248 -4.41 -13.16 -4.38
N LYS A 249 -4.03 -14.06 -5.26
CA LYS A 249 -4.93 -14.54 -6.27
C LYS A 249 -6.02 -15.10 -5.40
N THR A 250 -6.99 -14.25 -5.10
CA THR A 250 -8.27 -14.67 -4.56
C THR A 250 -8.57 -15.91 -5.34
N ILE A 251 -8.41 -17.10 -4.69
CA ILE A 251 -8.54 -18.35 -5.42
C ILE A 251 -9.94 -18.27 -5.98
N VAL A 252 -10.01 -17.98 -7.27
CA VAL A 252 -11.28 -17.85 -7.97
C VAL A 252 -11.84 -19.25 -8.07
N PHE A 253 -12.89 -19.50 -7.33
CA PHE A 253 -13.65 -20.74 -7.43
C PHE A 253 -14.59 -20.59 -8.63
N PRO A 254 -14.34 -21.28 -9.77
CA PRO A 254 -15.25 -21.20 -10.90
C PRO A 254 -16.63 -21.66 -10.47
N ASN A 255 -17.67 -20.92 -10.83
CA ASN A 255 -19.03 -21.30 -10.49
C ASN A 255 -19.72 -22.15 -11.57
N THR A 256 -19.04 -22.41 -12.69
CA THR A 256 -19.57 -23.15 -13.85
C THR A 256 -18.44 -23.85 -14.59
N PHE A 257 -18.69 -25.07 -15.09
CA PHE A 257 -17.83 -25.75 -16.05
C PHE A 257 -18.63 -26.68 -16.95
N THR A 258 -18.04 -27.01 -18.12
CA THR A 258 -18.72 -27.73 -19.21
C THR A 258 -17.85 -28.86 -19.73
N PRO A 259 -17.81 -30.03 -19.07
CA PRO A 259 -16.94 -31.15 -19.46
C PRO A 259 -17.48 -31.88 -20.71
N ASN A 260 -17.35 -31.26 -21.88
CA ASN A 260 -17.80 -31.74 -23.20
C ASN A 260 -16.65 -32.14 -24.13
N ASN A 261 -15.39 -32.03 -23.67
CA ASN A 261 -14.16 -32.31 -24.42
C ASN A 261 -13.92 -31.37 -25.63
N ASP A 262 -14.38 -30.14 -25.57
CA ASP A 262 -14.08 -29.12 -26.59
C ASP A 262 -12.78 -28.34 -26.33
N GLY A 263 -12.09 -28.62 -25.24
CA GLY A 263 -10.86 -27.98 -24.80
C GLY A 263 -11.07 -26.70 -23.98
N SER A 264 -12.33 -26.34 -23.71
CA SER A 264 -12.66 -25.14 -22.92
C SER A 264 -13.56 -25.50 -21.74
N ASN A 265 -13.15 -25.11 -20.53
CA ASN A 265 -13.88 -25.36 -19.27
C ASN A 265 -14.23 -26.85 -19.01
N ASP A 266 -13.46 -27.79 -19.56
CA ASP A 266 -13.67 -29.23 -19.39
C ASP A 266 -13.43 -29.73 -17.98
N PHE A 267 -12.75 -28.95 -17.16
CA PHE A 267 -12.41 -29.29 -15.79
C PHE A 267 -12.81 -28.14 -14.84
N TRP A 268 -13.35 -28.50 -13.70
CA TRP A 268 -13.40 -27.60 -12.59
C TRP A 268 -12.12 -27.74 -11.77
N SER A 269 -11.37 -26.66 -11.59
CA SER A 269 -10.09 -26.66 -10.90
C SER A 269 -9.81 -25.36 -10.20
N ILE A 270 -8.99 -25.42 -9.15
CA ILE A 270 -8.38 -24.26 -8.51
C ILE A 270 -6.86 -24.44 -8.42
N ASP A 271 -6.12 -23.35 -8.21
CA ASP A 271 -4.68 -23.41 -8.03
C ASP A 271 -4.32 -23.65 -6.56
N PHE A 272 -3.98 -24.90 -6.21
CA PHE A 272 -3.58 -25.30 -4.85
C PHE A 272 -2.13 -24.90 -4.57
N LYS A 273 -1.90 -24.00 -3.64
CA LYS A 273 -0.56 -23.56 -3.25
C LYS A 273 0.04 -24.42 -2.14
N ASN A 274 -0.73 -24.72 -1.11
CA ASN A 274 -0.28 -25.47 0.05
C ASN A 274 -0.65 -26.96 -0.05
N ALA A 275 0.18 -27.81 0.52
CA ALA A 275 -0.12 -29.25 0.59
C ALA A 275 -1.32 -29.60 1.50
N SER A 276 -1.66 -28.69 2.41
CA SER A 276 -2.81 -28.83 3.33
C SER A 276 -4.13 -28.35 2.75
N ASP A 277 -4.11 -27.68 1.60
CA ASP A 277 -5.30 -27.15 0.94
C ASP A 277 -6.11 -28.28 0.29
N TYR A 278 -7.43 -28.25 0.46
CA TYR A 278 -8.31 -29.22 -0.18
C TYR A 278 -9.69 -28.64 -0.50
N VAL A 279 -10.39 -29.28 -1.44
CA VAL A 279 -11.78 -28.98 -1.78
C VAL A 279 -12.57 -30.27 -1.82
N LEU A 280 -13.65 -30.34 -1.05
CA LEU A 280 -14.66 -31.40 -1.12
C LEU A 280 -15.77 -30.92 -2.05
N ILE A 281 -16.02 -31.66 -3.12
CA ILE A 281 -17.20 -31.46 -3.98
C ILE A 281 -18.31 -32.38 -3.51
N LEU A 282 -19.50 -31.83 -3.30
CA LEU A 282 -20.67 -32.48 -2.72
C LEU A 282 -21.83 -32.38 -3.70
N ASN A 283 -22.65 -33.43 -3.74
CA ASN A 283 -23.92 -33.36 -4.46
C ASN A 283 -25.00 -32.61 -3.62
N ARG A 284 -26.20 -32.42 -4.17
CA ARG A 284 -27.32 -31.71 -3.54
C ARG A 284 -27.77 -32.29 -2.21
N TRP A 285 -27.45 -33.56 -1.93
CA TRP A 285 -27.77 -34.25 -0.67
C TRP A 285 -26.62 -34.20 0.34
N GLY A 286 -25.54 -33.46 0.02
CA GLY A 286 -24.38 -33.33 0.90
C GLY A 286 -23.41 -34.51 0.84
N ASN A 287 -23.62 -35.48 -0.05
CA ASN A 287 -22.71 -36.61 -0.20
C ASN A 287 -21.45 -36.18 -1.00
N LYS A 288 -20.28 -36.64 -0.56
CA LYS A 288 -19.01 -36.42 -1.23
C LYS A 288 -19.01 -37.05 -2.62
N VAL A 289 -18.71 -36.26 -3.62
CA VAL A 289 -18.50 -36.65 -5.02
C VAL A 289 -17.02 -36.92 -5.27
N THR A 290 -16.19 -35.97 -4.96
CA THR A 290 -14.74 -36.04 -5.11
C THR A 290 -14.04 -35.10 -4.12
N GLU A 291 -12.74 -35.26 -4.00
CA GLU A 291 -11.86 -34.38 -3.26
C GLU A 291 -10.72 -33.95 -4.15
N LEU A 292 -10.45 -32.65 -4.17
CA LEU A 292 -9.35 -32.05 -4.90
C LEU A 292 -8.31 -31.55 -3.92
N ASN A 293 -7.06 -31.66 -4.30
CA ASN A 293 -5.90 -31.16 -3.58
C ASN A 293 -4.74 -30.94 -4.56
N LYS A 294 -3.58 -30.52 -4.06
CA LYS A 294 -2.40 -30.22 -4.89
C LYS A 294 -1.99 -31.37 -5.83
N ASN A 295 -2.21 -32.63 -5.42
CA ASN A 295 -1.84 -33.81 -6.24
C ASN A 295 -2.95 -34.21 -7.22
N SER A 296 -4.19 -33.80 -6.98
CA SER A 296 -5.35 -34.06 -7.82
C SER A 296 -6.21 -32.79 -7.94
N PRO A 297 -5.76 -31.78 -8.73
CA PRO A 297 -6.30 -30.44 -8.66
C PRO A 297 -7.57 -30.21 -9.51
N LYS A 298 -8.05 -31.24 -10.23
CA LYS A 298 -9.11 -31.09 -11.25
C LYS A 298 -10.24 -32.08 -11.05
N TRP A 299 -11.48 -31.66 -11.27
CA TRP A 299 -12.65 -32.52 -11.41
C TRP A 299 -13.18 -32.45 -12.84
N ASP A 300 -13.29 -33.61 -13.47
CA ASP A 300 -13.74 -33.83 -14.85
C ASP A 300 -15.27 -34.00 -14.97
N GLY A 301 -16.03 -33.74 -13.92
CA GLY A 301 -17.46 -33.93 -13.92
C GLY A 301 -17.92 -35.41 -13.78
N ASN A 302 -17.02 -36.34 -13.39
CA ASN A 302 -17.37 -37.73 -13.16
C ASN A 302 -17.64 -38.01 -11.69
N CYS A 303 -18.59 -38.93 -11.46
CA CYS A 303 -19.02 -39.48 -10.20
C CYS A 303 -18.74 -41.00 -10.19
N LYS A 304 -17.77 -41.47 -9.40
CA LYS A 304 -17.40 -42.90 -9.35
C LYS A 304 -17.16 -43.53 -10.73
N GLY A 305 -16.45 -42.81 -11.62
CA GLY A 305 -16.08 -43.28 -12.95
C GLY A 305 -17.17 -43.19 -14.02
N LYS A 306 -18.30 -42.57 -13.73
CA LYS A 306 -19.41 -42.30 -14.68
C LYS A 306 -19.70 -40.79 -14.70
N PRO A 307 -20.19 -40.23 -15.82
CA PRO A 307 -20.64 -38.85 -15.84
C PRO A 307 -21.66 -38.56 -14.75
N CYS A 308 -21.37 -37.48 -13.97
CA CYS A 308 -22.36 -36.96 -13.04
C CYS A 308 -23.55 -36.31 -13.80
N THR A 309 -24.72 -36.27 -13.21
CA THR A 309 -25.87 -35.55 -13.76
C THR A 309 -25.60 -34.05 -13.78
N GLU A 310 -26.07 -33.40 -14.83
CA GLU A 310 -26.07 -31.93 -14.89
C GLU A 310 -26.81 -31.33 -13.69
N GLY A 311 -26.39 -30.14 -13.29
CA GLY A 311 -27.03 -29.41 -12.22
C GLY A 311 -26.05 -28.78 -11.24
N VAL A 312 -26.55 -28.45 -10.06
CA VAL A 312 -25.80 -27.75 -9.02
C VAL A 312 -25.11 -28.74 -8.08
N TYR A 313 -23.84 -28.53 -7.87
CA TYR A 313 -22.98 -29.15 -6.87
C TYR A 313 -22.54 -28.10 -5.88
N PHE A 314 -22.11 -28.51 -4.71
CA PHE A 314 -21.58 -27.61 -3.68
C PHE A 314 -20.13 -27.97 -3.38
N TYR A 315 -19.36 -26.97 -2.94
CA TYR A 315 -18.04 -27.26 -2.43
C TYR A 315 -17.86 -26.73 -1.01
N LYS A 316 -17.03 -27.45 -0.26
CA LYS A 316 -16.41 -27.00 0.98
C LYS A 316 -14.91 -27.12 0.79
N ALA A 317 -14.20 -26.02 1.02
CA ALA A 317 -12.77 -25.95 0.86
C ALA A 317 -12.11 -25.46 2.15
N TYR A 318 -10.87 -25.88 2.35
CA TYR A 318 -9.99 -25.32 3.36
C TYR A 318 -8.73 -24.84 2.63
N ILE A 319 -8.56 -23.55 2.53
CA ILE A 319 -7.56 -22.91 1.67
C ILE A 319 -6.83 -21.84 2.45
N ASN A 320 -5.49 -21.91 2.47
CA ASN A 320 -4.64 -20.98 3.22
C ASN A 320 -5.03 -20.89 4.72
N GLY A 321 -5.50 -21.99 5.31
CA GLY A 321 -5.91 -22.00 6.71
C GLY A 321 -7.34 -21.53 6.96
N GLU A 322 -8.12 -21.19 5.92
CA GLU A 322 -9.49 -20.68 6.05
C GLU A 322 -10.54 -21.54 5.37
N PRO A 323 -11.74 -21.71 5.96
CA PRO A 323 -12.85 -22.39 5.34
C PRO A 323 -13.50 -21.49 4.28
N LYS A 324 -13.76 -22.06 3.09
CA LYS A 324 -14.53 -21.47 2.00
C LYS A 324 -15.62 -22.43 1.57
N HIS A 325 -16.73 -21.92 1.02
CA HIS A 325 -17.82 -22.74 0.49
C HIS A 325 -18.54 -22.00 -0.64
N GLY A 326 -19.21 -22.75 -1.49
CA GLY A 326 -19.97 -22.21 -2.60
C GLY A 326 -20.63 -23.30 -3.42
N PHE A 327 -20.98 -22.96 -4.67
CA PHE A 327 -21.66 -23.88 -5.59
C PHE A 327 -20.97 -23.89 -6.96
N ILE A 328 -21.26 -24.95 -7.71
CA ILE A 328 -20.72 -25.22 -9.05
C ILE A 328 -21.89 -25.66 -9.92
N HIS A 329 -22.06 -25.04 -11.08
CA HIS A 329 -22.97 -25.54 -12.14
C HIS A 329 -22.18 -26.44 -13.09
N LEU A 330 -22.66 -27.67 -13.25
CA LEU A 330 -22.18 -28.61 -14.25
C LEU A 330 -23.17 -28.64 -15.40
N PHE A 331 -22.74 -28.30 -16.60
CA PHE A 331 -23.48 -28.41 -17.86
C PHE A 331 -22.70 -29.28 -18.85
N ARG A 332 -23.42 -29.90 -19.83
CA ARG A 332 -22.82 -30.72 -20.88
C ARG A 332 -23.44 -30.36 -22.23
#